data_48c891380b1ca10daba83a1aed57978d
#
_entry.id   48c891380b1ca10daba83a1aed57978d
#
_cell.length_a   1.000
_cell.length_b   1.000
_cell.length_c   1.000
_cell.angle_alpha   90.00
_cell.angle_beta   90.00
_cell.angle_gamma   90.00
#
_symmetry.space_group_name_H-M   'P 1'
#
loop_
_entity.id
_entity.type
_entity.pdbx_description
1 polymer ?
#
loop_
_entity_poly.entity_id
_entity_poly.type
_entity_poly.pdbx_seq_one_letter_code
_entity_poly.pdbx_strand_id
1 'polypeptide(L)'
;MEFRTQVTIDKPSFLIEPCEEILFVGSCFADAIGQRFREEAFPVIANPFGVMYNPASILHTLQRLDTTTPAASSTGPRVAFLTLGTNHIYRLKETGEIVDNCEKRPQVLFQEEELTVDQCANYLSQAVSVLRQLRPDVHIVFTVSPIRYRKYGYHESQLSKATLLLAVQQVLSTIPAVSLAGSMSYFPAYEIVMDELRDYRFYADDMLHPSPQAVEYIWERLVDSCFSPGAKHFLAEWRPLKQALAHKPFNADSPEYRAFHEQTLLKVAELKKKYPHLTL
;
A
#
# COMPACT_ATOMS: atom_id res chain seq x y z
N MET A 1 0.32 -4.55 33.45
CA MET A 1 1.71 -4.38 32.97
C MET A 1 1.67 -4.51 31.46
N GLU A 2 2.11 -3.50 30.73
CA GLU A 2 2.18 -3.54 29.28
C GLU A 2 3.58 -4.02 28.87
N PHE A 3 3.63 -5.03 27.98
CA PHE A 3 4.89 -5.60 27.52
C PHE A 3 5.40 -4.98 26.21
N ARG A 4 4.60 -4.12 25.59
CA ARG A 4 4.98 -3.37 24.40
C ARG A 4 4.27 -2.02 24.38
N THR A 5 4.92 -1.04 23.76
CA THR A 5 4.30 0.25 23.44
C THR A 5 3.51 0.13 22.15
N GLN A 6 2.28 0.63 22.13
CA GLN A 6 1.51 0.72 20.89
C GLN A 6 1.78 2.07 20.21
N VAL A 7 2.03 2.03 18.93
CA VAL A 7 2.13 3.23 18.09
C VAL A 7 0.76 3.86 17.96
N THR A 8 0.64 5.14 18.29
CA THR A 8 -0.61 5.89 18.09
C THR A 8 -0.82 6.11 16.60
N ILE A 9 -1.99 5.76 16.09
CA ILE A 9 -2.39 6.02 14.72
C ILE A 9 -3.47 7.09 14.75
N ASP A 10 -3.20 8.24 14.14
CA ASP A 10 -4.18 9.30 14.00
C ASP A 10 -5.33 8.81 13.11
N LYS A 11 -6.55 8.99 13.59
CA LYS A 11 -7.73 8.60 12.80
C LYS A 11 -7.80 9.47 11.55
N PRO A 12 -7.80 8.87 10.35
CA PRO A 12 -7.98 9.64 9.14
C PRO A 12 -9.37 10.28 9.10
N SER A 13 -9.50 11.39 8.38
CA SER A 13 -10.78 12.07 8.18
C SER A 13 -11.74 11.32 7.24
N PHE A 14 -11.31 10.20 6.69
CA PHE A 14 -12.10 9.27 5.88
C PHE A 14 -12.01 7.87 6.45
N LEU A 15 -12.91 7.00 6.04
CA LEU A 15 -12.84 5.56 6.32
C LEU A 15 -13.01 4.78 5.02
N ILE A 16 -12.31 3.66 4.92
CA ILE A 16 -12.43 2.72 3.80
C ILE A 16 -13.76 1.99 3.91
N GLU A 17 -14.55 2.07 2.85
CA GLU A 17 -15.85 1.42 2.76
C GLU A 17 -15.75 -0.01 2.19
N PRO A 18 -16.80 -0.86 2.35
CA PRO A 18 -16.77 -2.23 1.83
C PRO A 18 -16.51 -2.28 0.33
N CYS A 19 -15.55 -3.12 -0.09
CA CYS A 19 -15.20 -3.35 -1.50
C CYS A 19 -14.86 -2.06 -2.29
N GLU A 20 -14.34 -1.05 -1.61
CA GLU A 20 -13.86 0.16 -2.25
C GLU A 20 -12.59 -0.12 -3.06
N GLU A 21 -12.47 0.47 -4.25
CA GLU A 21 -11.29 0.33 -5.09
C GLU A 21 -10.11 1.09 -4.51
N ILE A 22 -8.96 0.40 -4.41
CA ILE A 22 -7.76 0.94 -3.77
C ILE A 22 -6.56 0.83 -4.70
N LEU A 23 -5.83 1.94 -4.81
CA LEU A 23 -4.55 2.00 -5.51
C LEU A 23 -3.40 1.90 -4.50
N PHE A 24 -2.43 1.05 -4.78
CA PHE A 24 -1.14 0.99 -4.10
C PHE A 24 -0.01 1.28 -5.08
N VAL A 25 0.81 2.28 -4.78
CA VAL A 25 2.01 2.60 -5.54
C VAL A 25 3.19 2.75 -4.58
N GLY A 26 4.27 2.05 -4.87
CA GLY A 26 5.51 2.20 -4.11
C GLY A 26 6.33 0.92 -3.93
N SER A 27 6.91 0.75 -2.76
CA SER A 27 7.82 -0.37 -2.45
C SER A 27 7.13 -1.74 -2.45
N CYS A 28 7.91 -2.82 -2.30
CA CYS A 28 7.37 -4.18 -2.13
C CYS A 28 6.33 -4.28 -0.99
N PHE A 29 6.34 -3.36 -0.03
CA PHE A 29 5.32 -3.29 1.01
C PHE A 29 3.94 -2.92 0.44
N ALA A 30 3.88 -2.12 -0.64
CA ALA A 30 2.64 -1.86 -1.38
C ALA A 30 2.01 -3.15 -1.91
N ASP A 31 2.85 -4.05 -2.47
CA ASP A 31 2.38 -5.36 -2.95
C ASP A 31 1.88 -6.23 -1.79
N ALA A 32 2.61 -6.24 -0.67
CA ALA A 32 2.25 -7.06 0.49
C ALA A 32 0.88 -6.66 1.09
N ILE A 33 0.66 -5.36 1.31
CA ILE A 33 -0.63 -4.88 1.82
C ILE A 33 -1.72 -4.94 0.75
N GLY A 34 -1.41 -4.61 -0.51
CA GLY A 34 -2.34 -4.76 -1.63
C GLY A 34 -2.82 -6.20 -1.79
N GLN A 35 -1.94 -7.18 -1.57
CA GLN A 35 -2.30 -8.60 -1.57
C GLN A 35 -3.27 -8.94 -0.42
N ARG A 36 -3.07 -8.36 0.78
CA ARG A 36 -4.02 -8.54 1.89
C ARG A 36 -5.41 -8.02 1.55
N PHE A 37 -5.50 -6.86 0.88
CA PHE A 37 -6.80 -6.33 0.41
C PHE A 37 -7.44 -7.26 -0.63
N ARG A 38 -6.67 -7.80 -1.59
CA ARG A 38 -7.20 -8.78 -2.58
C ARG A 38 -7.73 -10.03 -1.91
N GLU A 39 -7.03 -10.55 -0.92
CA GLU A 39 -7.47 -11.72 -0.14
C GLU A 39 -8.77 -11.45 0.64
N GLU A 40 -9.04 -10.19 0.96
CA GLU A 40 -10.30 -9.75 1.55
C GLU A 40 -11.33 -9.28 0.49
N ALA A 41 -11.12 -9.66 -0.76
CA ALA A 41 -12.04 -9.43 -1.88
C ALA A 41 -12.29 -7.94 -2.22
N PHE A 42 -11.33 -7.06 -1.91
CA PHE A 42 -11.35 -5.68 -2.38
C PHE A 42 -10.77 -5.57 -3.80
N PRO A 43 -11.31 -4.71 -4.67
CA PRO A 43 -10.69 -4.36 -5.94
C PRO A 43 -9.41 -3.55 -5.69
N VAL A 44 -8.27 -4.07 -6.16
CA VAL A 44 -6.96 -3.49 -5.90
C VAL A 44 -6.13 -3.36 -7.15
N ILE A 45 -5.61 -2.18 -7.39
CA ILE A 45 -4.52 -1.90 -8.32
C ILE A 45 -3.25 -1.72 -7.49
N ALA A 46 -2.26 -2.61 -7.65
CA ALA A 46 -1.00 -2.50 -6.92
C ALA A 46 0.17 -2.53 -7.90
N ASN A 47 1.05 -1.53 -7.81
CA ASN A 47 2.27 -1.38 -8.59
C ASN A 47 2.09 -1.73 -10.08
N PRO A 48 1.17 -1.07 -10.81
CA PRO A 48 0.76 -1.46 -12.17
C PRO A 48 1.90 -1.47 -13.18
N PHE A 49 2.99 -0.76 -12.89
CA PHE A 49 4.19 -0.72 -13.73
C PHE A 49 5.44 -1.25 -13.00
N GLY A 50 5.24 -2.04 -11.96
CA GLY A 50 6.29 -2.59 -11.11
C GLY A 50 6.54 -1.77 -9.84
N VAL A 51 7.39 -2.32 -8.97
CA VAL A 51 7.71 -1.73 -7.66
C VAL A 51 8.51 -0.45 -7.82
N MET A 52 8.11 0.59 -7.10
CA MET A 52 8.74 1.92 -7.08
C MET A 52 9.23 2.25 -5.67
N TYR A 53 10.49 2.62 -5.53
CA TYR A 53 11.08 2.79 -4.21
C TYR A 53 11.14 4.23 -3.72
N ASN A 54 11.16 5.21 -4.63
CA ASN A 54 11.41 6.60 -4.31
C ASN A 54 10.27 7.52 -4.80
N PRO A 55 10.16 8.76 -4.27
CA PRO A 55 9.10 9.70 -4.63
C PRO A 55 9.03 10.05 -6.12
N ALA A 56 10.17 10.14 -6.82
CA ALA A 56 10.19 10.46 -8.25
C ALA A 56 9.56 9.32 -9.08
N SER A 57 9.95 8.07 -8.82
CA SER A 57 9.39 6.90 -9.52
C SER A 57 7.90 6.69 -9.22
N ILE A 58 7.45 7.04 -8.01
CA ILE A 58 6.01 7.05 -7.67
C ILE A 58 5.28 8.07 -8.55
N LEU A 59 5.79 9.30 -8.67
CA LEU A 59 5.21 10.32 -9.54
C LEU A 59 5.14 9.84 -11.00
N HIS A 60 6.22 9.28 -11.55
CA HIS A 60 6.23 8.74 -12.92
C HIS A 60 5.16 7.65 -13.13
N THR A 61 4.98 6.77 -12.14
CA THR A 61 3.91 5.75 -12.17
C THR A 61 2.53 6.40 -12.28
N LEU A 62 2.26 7.42 -11.47
CA LEU A 62 0.97 8.10 -11.46
C LEU A 62 0.71 8.89 -12.76
N GLN A 63 1.73 9.55 -13.30
CA GLN A 63 1.65 10.23 -14.61
C GLN A 63 1.35 9.24 -15.75
N ARG A 64 1.94 8.04 -15.71
CA ARG A 64 1.63 6.98 -16.70
C ARG A 64 0.20 6.46 -16.55
N LEU A 65 -0.32 6.35 -15.32
CA LEU A 65 -1.72 5.98 -15.07
C LEU A 65 -2.67 7.02 -15.66
N ASP A 66 -2.39 8.30 -15.47
CA ASP A 66 -3.21 9.40 -16.00
C ASP A 66 -3.32 9.33 -17.54
N THR A 67 -2.22 9.00 -18.22
CA THR A 67 -2.21 8.87 -19.69
C THR A 67 -2.86 7.60 -20.22
N THR A 68 -2.95 6.54 -19.43
CA THR A 68 -3.48 5.22 -19.83
C THR A 68 -4.94 5.00 -19.44
N THR A 69 -5.45 5.79 -18.50
CA THR A 69 -6.85 5.70 -18.06
C THR A 69 -7.72 6.54 -19.00
N PRO A 70 -8.78 5.97 -19.64
CA PRO A 70 -9.67 6.76 -20.47
C PRO A 70 -10.29 7.91 -19.67
N ALA A 71 -10.24 9.13 -20.19
CA ALA A 71 -10.77 10.35 -19.57
C ALA A 71 -12.28 10.30 -19.22
N ALA A 72 -12.97 9.22 -19.60
CA ALA A 72 -14.40 8.99 -19.36
C ALA A 72 -14.70 8.16 -18.09
N SER A 73 -13.70 7.68 -17.38
CA SER A 73 -13.92 6.94 -16.12
C SER A 73 -13.82 7.92 -14.96
N SER A 74 -14.96 8.49 -14.57
CA SER A 74 -15.13 9.22 -13.30
C SER A 74 -14.92 8.34 -12.05
N THR A 75 -14.31 7.19 -12.21
CA THR A 75 -14.21 6.07 -11.26
C THR A 75 -12.76 5.62 -11.02
N GLY A 76 -11.82 6.55 -10.93
CA GLY A 76 -10.49 6.21 -10.40
C GLY A 76 -10.58 5.78 -8.93
N PRO A 77 -9.52 5.17 -8.37
CA PRO A 77 -9.51 4.66 -7.00
C PRO A 77 -9.80 5.79 -6.01
N ARG A 78 -10.74 5.55 -5.08
CA ARG A 78 -11.08 6.54 -4.05
C ARG A 78 -10.01 6.64 -2.97
N VAL A 79 -9.24 5.60 -2.77
CA VAL A 79 -8.14 5.57 -1.80
C VAL A 79 -6.85 5.19 -2.51
N ALA A 80 -5.80 5.99 -2.32
CA ALA A 80 -4.47 5.72 -2.85
C ALA A 80 -3.44 5.65 -1.72
N PHE A 81 -2.74 4.53 -1.61
CA PHE A 81 -1.60 4.34 -0.70
C PHE A 81 -0.30 4.57 -1.46
N LEU A 82 0.50 5.53 -0.98
CA LEU A 82 1.84 5.80 -1.48
C LEU A 82 2.86 5.29 -0.48
N THR A 83 3.57 4.19 -0.81
CA THR A 83 4.49 3.53 0.12
C THR A 83 5.94 3.83 -0.23
N LEU A 84 6.60 4.64 0.59
CA LEU A 84 7.92 5.20 0.34
C LEU A 84 9.02 4.25 0.84
N GLY A 85 9.90 3.80 -0.03
CA GLY A 85 10.99 2.88 0.28
C GLY A 85 12.28 3.58 0.67
N THR A 86 12.77 4.46 -0.19
CA THR A 86 14.05 5.17 -0.06
C THR A 86 14.00 6.54 -0.74
N ASN A 87 14.92 7.45 -0.35
CA ASN A 87 15.14 8.73 -1.05
C ASN A 87 16.19 8.63 -2.18
N HIS A 88 16.78 7.45 -2.39
CA HIS A 88 17.76 7.25 -3.46
C HIS A 88 17.09 7.10 -4.81
N ILE A 89 17.66 7.74 -5.82
CA ILE A 89 17.27 7.66 -7.22
C ILE A 89 18.46 7.20 -8.07
N TYR A 90 18.14 6.69 -9.26
CA TYR A 90 19.13 6.40 -10.29
C TYR A 90 18.88 7.31 -11.48
N ARG A 91 19.92 7.99 -11.93
CA ARG A 91 19.89 8.83 -13.12
C ARG A 91 20.72 8.17 -14.24
N LEU A 92 20.13 8.02 -15.42
CA LEU A 92 20.87 7.53 -16.58
C LEU A 92 21.87 8.59 -17.01
N LYS A 93 23.17 8.25 -17.01
CA LYS A 93 24.26 9.21 -17.32
C LYS A 93 24.18 9.81 -18.73
N GLU A 94 23.66 9.04 -19.68
CA GLU A 94 23.53 9.46 -21.07
C GLU A 94 22.48 10.57 -21.25
N THR A 95 21.31 10.44 -20.62
CA THR A 95 20.20 11.36 -20.81
C THR A 95 19.99 12.32 -19.65
N GLY A 96 20.54 12.01 -18.47
CA GLY A 96 20.28 12.73 -17.23
C GLY A 96 18.89 12.44 -16.62
N GLU A 97 18.11 11.54 -17.20
CA GLU A 97 16.77 11.21 -16.73
C GLU A 97 16.80 10.29 -15.51
N ILE A 98 15.86 10.49 -14.58
CA ILE A 98 15.65 9.56 -13.48
C ILE A 98 14.96 8.32 -14.03
N VAL A 99 15.54 7.15 -13.74
CA VAL A 99 14.97 5.86 -14.12
C VAL A 99 14.24 5.22 -12.94
N ASP A 100 13.09 4.64 -13.21
CA ASP A 100 12.27 3.97 -12.20
C ASP A 100 12.85 2.62 -11.81
N ASN A 101 13.46 1.92 -12.78
CA ASN A 101 14.12 0.64 -12.62
C ASN A 101 15.35 0.57 -13.52
N CYS A 102 16.46 0.06 -13.00
CA CYS A 102 17.67 -0.14 -13.78
C CYS A 102 17.58 -1.34 -14.75
N GLU A 103 16.51 -2.15 -14.70
CA GLU A 103 16.24 -3.30 -15.60
C GLU A 103 17.41 -4.29 -15.71
N LYS A 104 18.16 -4.46 -14.61
CA LYS A 104 19.39 -5.27 -14.54
C LYS A 104 20.50 -4.83 -15.51
N ARG A 105 20.42 -3.62 -16.08
CA ARG A 105 21.50 -3.02 -16.86
C ARG A 105 22.73 -2.75 -15.98
N PRO A 106 23.96 -2.69 -16.56
CA PRO A 106 25.17 -2.42 -15.82
C PRO A 106 25.11 -1.13 -14.99
N GLN A 107 25.46 -1.19 -13.71
CA GLN A 107 25.41 -0.04 -12.80
C GLN A 107 26.27 1.15 -13.28
N VAL A 108 27.31 0.91 -14.06
CA VAL A 108 28.17 1.96 -14.62
C VAL A 108 27.40 2.98 -15.46
N LEU A 109 26.26 2.60 -16.02
CA LEU A 109 25.40 3.46 -16.84
C LEU A 109 24.63 4.50 -16.01
N PHE A 110 24.53 4.28 -14.70
CA PHE A 110 23.72 5.10 -13.81
C PHE A 110 24.59 5.89 -12.84
N GLN A 111 24.09 7.06 -12.49
CA GLN A 111 24.53 7.84 -11.34
C GLN A 111 23.49 7.68 -10.25
N GLU A 112 23.93 7.30 -9.07
CA GLU A 112 23.07 7.23 -7.89
C GLU A 112 23.12 8.57 -7.16
N GLU A 113 21.97 9.07 -6.75
CA GLU A 113 21.80 10.35 -6.06
C GLU A 113 20.80 10.18 -4.91
N GLU A 114 20.96 11.00 -3.87
CA GLU A 114 20.03 11.10 -2.76
C GLU A 114 19.19 12.37 -2.90
N LEU A 115 17.87 12.20 -2.85
CA LEU A 115 16.97 13.33 -2.79
C LEU A 115 16.97 13.95 -1.38
N THR A 116 16.99 15.27 -1.33
CA THR A 116 16.77 16.02 -0.09
C THR A 116 15.30 15.94 0.36
N VAL A 117 15.02 16.38 1.58
CA VAL A 117 13.63 16.47 2.10
C VAL A 117 12.76 17.31 1.17
N ASP A 118 13.24 18.49 0.74
CA ASP A 118 12.49 19.39 -0.15
C ASP A 118 12.23 18.78 -1.52
N GLN A 119 13.21 18.08 -2.08
CA GLN A 119 13.03 17.38 -3.36
C GLN A 119 12.01 16.24 -3.24
N CYS A 120 12.09 15.45 -2.17
CA CYS A 120 11.09 14.41 -1.91
C CYS A 120 9.69 15.02 -1.73
N ALA A 121 9.54 16.06 -0.94
CA ALA A 121 8.28 16.75 -0.72
C ALA A 121 7.70 17.35 -2.01
N ASN A 122 8.55 17.88 -2.88
CA ASN A 122 8.13 18.39 -4.19
C ASN A 122 7.58 17.28 -5.09
N TYR A 123 8.26 16.14 -5.20
CA TYR A 123 7.76 14.98 -5.97
C TYR A 123 6.43 14.45 -5.40
N LEU A 124 6.31 14.35 -4.08
CA LEU A 124 5.08 13.92 -3.43
C LEU A 124 3.94 14.91 -3.64
N SER A 125 4.20 16.22 -3.60
CA SER A 125 3.20 17.25 -3.88
C SER A 125 2.69 17.18 -5.34
N GLN A 126 3.57 16.91 -6.28
CA GLN A 126 3.19 16.66 -7.67
C GLN A 126 2.36 15.38 -7.81
N ALA A 127 2.75 14.31 -7.10
CA ALA A 127 1.99 13.04 -7.05
C ALA A 127 0.56 13.26 -6.52
N VAL A 128 0.41 14.06 -5.46
CA VAL A 128 -0.92 14.49 -4.94
C VAL A 128 -1.71 15.22 -6.03
N SER A 129 -1.07 16.13 -6.76
CA SER A 129 -1.74 16.89 -7.83
C SER A 129 -2.24 15.99 -8.95
N VAL A 130 -1.42 15.02 -9.41
CA VAL A 130 -1.82 14.03 -10.42
C VAL A 130 -2.99 13.18 -9.92
N LEU A 131 -2.93 12.66 -8.71
CA LEU A 131 -4.02 11.87 -8.14
C LEU A 131 -5.33 12.66 -8.04
N ARG A 132 -5.27 13.95 -7.66
CA ARG A 132 -6.44 14.83 -7.61
C ARG A 132 -6.98 15.20 -8.98
N GLN A 133 -6.16 15.20 -10.03
CA GLN A 133 -6.62 15.34 -11.42
C GLN A 133 -7.36 14.07 -11.88
N LEU A 134 -6.83 12.88 -11.55
CA LEU A 134 -7.49 11.60 -11.83
C LEU A 134 -8.82 11.47 -11.09
N ARG A 135 -8.82 11.84 -9.82
CA ARG A 135 -10.01 11.81 -8.95
C ARG A 135 -9.95 12.93 -7.90
N PRO A 136 -10.78 13.97 -8.02
CA PRO A 136 -10.75 15.13 -7.12
C PRO A 136 -10.99 14.80 -5.63
N ASP A 137 -11.81 13.79 -5.33
CA ASP A 137 -12.16 13.36 -3.98
C ASP A 137 -11.30 12.18 -3.46
N VAL A 138 -10.15 11.90 -4.09
CA VAL A 138 -9.24 10.83 -3.68
C VAL A 138 -8.70 11.06 -2.26
N HIS A 139 -8.71 10.01 -1.44
CA HIS A 139 -8.05 9.97 -0.15
C HIS A 139 -6.65 9.38 -0.30
N ILE A 140 -5.63 10.12 0.11
CA ILE A 140 -4.23 9.73 -0.05
C ILE A 140 -3.66 9.35 1.30
N VAL A 141 -3.13 8.12 1.40
CA VAL A 141 -2.45 7.62 2.58
C VAL A 141 -0.97 7.46 2.26
N PHE A 142 -0.15 8.28 2.89
CA PHE A 142 1.29 8.09 2.87
C PHE A 142 1.72 7.08 3.93
N THR A 143 2.71 6.28 3.62
CA THR A 143 3.38 5.43 4.60
C THR A 143 4.84 5.25 4.22
N VAL A 144 5.73 5.25 5.22
CA VAL A 144 7.12 4.85 5.01
C VAL A 144 7.21 3.34 5.17
N SER A 145 7.78 2.69 4.17
CA SER A 145 7.92 1.24 4.12
C SER A 145 8.79 0.72 5.27
N PRO A 146 8.36 -0.32 6.00
CA PRO A 146 9.16 -0.95 7.04
C PRO A 146 10.30 -1.83 6.50
N ILE A 147 10.42 -1.99 5.18
CA ILE A 147 11.49 -2.78 4.57
C ILE A 147 12.82 -2.08 4.79
N ARG A 148 13.82 -2.84 5.27
CA ARG A 148 15.17 -2.36 5.52
C ARG A 148 15.97 -2.36 4.21
N TYR A 149 16.71 -1.30 3.95
CA TYR A 149 17.50 -1.19 2.73
C TYR A 149 19.00 -1.34 3.04
N ARG A 150 19.50 -2.57 2.93
CA ARG A 150 20.87 -2.92 3.35
C ARG A 150 21.97 -2.47 2.39
N LYS A 151 21.64 -2.14 1.13
CA LYS A 151 22.63 -1.80 0.08
C LYS A 151 23.62 -0.72 0.51
N TYR A 152 23.12 0.30 1.23
CA TYR A 152 23.92 1.43 1.71
C TYR A 152 24.36 1.31 3.16
N GLY A 153 24.08 0.18 3.79
CA GLY A 153 24.24 0.01 5.23
C GLY A 153 23.03 0.48 6.03
N TYR A 154 22.98 0.09 7.29
CA TYR A 154 21.79 0.38 8.11
C TYR A 154 21.71 1.82 8.59
N HIS A 155 22.86 2.50 8.74
CA HIS A 155 22.88 3.92 9.10
C HIS A 155 22.24 4.75 7.98
N GLU A 156 22.71 4.58 6.75
CA GLU A 156 22.17 5.31 5.58
C GLU A 156 20.71 4.94 5.31
N SER A 157 20.33 3.69 5.58
CA SER A 157 18.91 3.30 5.53
C SER A 157 18.05 4.10 6.52
N GLN A 158 18.54 4.38 7.73
CA GLN A 158 17.82 5.20 8.71
C GLN A 158 17.77 6.68 8.28
N LEU A 159 18.85 7.24 7.74
CA LEU A 159 18.86 8.60 7.21
C LEU A 159 17.86 8.75 6.05
N SER A 160 17.84 7.76 5.15
CA SER A 160 16.86 7.71 4.07
C SER A 160 15.41 7.69 4.59
N LYS A 161 15.10 6.86 5.60
CA LYS A 161 13.78 6.83 6.22
C LYS A 161 13.42 8.15 6.90
N ALA A 162 14.36 8.76 7.61
CA ALA A 162 14.18 10.08 8.24
C ALA A 162 13.86 11.16 7.20
N THR A 163 14.58 11.18 6.07
CA THR A 163 14.30 12.08 4.94
C THR A 163 12.88 11.92 4.42
N LEU A 164 12.42 10.68 4.23
CA LEU A 164 11.07 10.41 3.76
C LEU A 164 9.98 10.80 4.77
N LEU A 165 10.20 10.55 6.07
CA LEU A 165 9.30 10.96 7.15
C LEU A 165 9.13 12.48 7.19
N LEU A 166 10.25 13.21 7.13
CA LEU A 166 10.26 14.69 7.11
C LEU A 166 9.55 15.22 5.85
N ALA A 167 9.79 14.61 4.69
CA ALA A 167 9.14 15.01 3.44
C ALA A 167 7.62 14.81 3.48
N VAL A 168 7.15 13.68 4.00
CA VAL A 168 5.71 13.44 4.20
C VAL A 168 5.12 14.45 5.17
N GLN A 169 5.78 14.71 6.29
CA GLN A 169 5.33 15.71 7.26
C GLN A 169 5.23 17.11 6.64
N GLN A 170 6.19 17.48 5.78
CA GLN A 170 6.17 18.76 5.06
C GLN A 170 4.98 18.84 4.10
N VAL A 171 4.68 17.79 3.34
CA VAL A 171 3.51 17.72 2.43
C VAL A 171 2.21 17.84 3.22
N LEU A 172 2.06 17.07 4.30
CA LEU A 172 0.85 17.09 5.13
C LEU A 172 0.61 18.44 5.81
N SER A 173 1.68 19.19 6.15
CA SER A 173 1.56 20.51 6.76
C SER A 173 1.32 21.65 5.76
N THR A 174 1.78 21.50 4.51
CA THR A 174 1.71 22.54 3.48
C THR A 174 0.41 22.50 2.71
N ILE A 175 -0.12 21.30 2.43
CA ILE A 175 -1.36 21.10 1.68
C ILE A 175 -2.49 20.90 2.70
N PRO A 176 -3.62 21.64 2.63
CA PRO A 176 -4.73 21.43 3.55
C PRO A 176 -5.13 19.94 3.61
N ALA A 177 -5.05 19.37 4.80
CA ALA A 177 -5.31 17.93 5.02
C ALA A 177 -6.76 17.54 4.65
N VAL A 178 -7.68 18.49 4.80
CA VAL A 178 -9.09 18.34 4.43
C VAL A 178 -9.44 19.43 3.45
N SER A 179 -9.77 19.05 2.23
CA SER A 179 -10.39 19.92 1.25
C SER A 179 -11.67 19.25 0.76
N LEU A 180 -12.53 19.98 0.04
CA LEU A 180 -13.65 19.37 -0.73
C LEU A 180 -13.13 18.31 -1.75
N ALA A 181 -11.83 18.28 -1.98
CA ALA A 181 -11.10 17.42 -2.91
C ALA A 181 -10.40 16.23 -2.23
N GLY A 182 -11.01 15.59 -1.22
CA GLY A 182 -10.42 14.44 -0.51
C GLY A 182 -9.44 14.83 0.61
N SER A 183 -8.94 13.84 1.31
CA SER A 183 -8.05 14.05 2.46
C SER A 183 -6.69 13.37 2.26
N MET A 184 -5.72 13.79 3.09
CA MET A 184 -4.40 13.15 3.18
C MET A 184 -4.15 12.74 4.62
N SER A 185 -3.49 11.59 4.80
CA SER A 185 -3.10 11.08 6.11
C SER A 185 -1.78 10.32 6.03
N TYR A 186 -1.20 10.05 7.19
CA TYR A 186 -0.03 9.18 7.35
C TYR A 186 -0.43 7.91 8.10
N PHE A 187 -0.02 6.75 7.59
CA PHE A 187 -0.15 5.47 8.29
C PHE A 187 1.25 4.99 8.71
N PRO A 188 1.52 4.80 10.01
CA PRO A 188 2.86 4.60 10.55
C PRO A 188 3.34 3.14 10.45
N ALA A 189 3.39 2.55 9.24
CA ALA A 189 3.82 1.16 9.06
C ALA A 189 5.28 0.95 9.47
N TYR A 190 6.14 1.93 9.23
CA TYR A 190 7.55 1.89 9.61
C TYR A 190 7.70 1.86 11.13
N GLU A 191 7.03 2.74 11.83
CA GLU A 191 7.06 2.85 13.29
C GLU A 191 6.45 1.62 13.96
N ILE A 192 5.38 1.04 13.39
CA ILE A 192 4.80 -0.21 13.92
C ILE A 192 5.86 -1.31 13.96
N VAL A 193 6.66 -1.48 12.90
CA VAL A 193 7.70 -2.51 12.89
C VAL A 193 8.87 -2.14 13.80
N MET A 194 9.29 -0.86 13.79
CA MET A 194 10.48 -0.42 14.51
C MET A 194 10.27 -0.26 16.02
N ASP A 195 9.08 0.15 16.45
CA ASP A 195 8.81 0.44 17.87
C ASP A 195 7.85 -0.55 18.52
N GLU A 196 6.81 -0.97 17.81
CA GLU A 196 5.78 -1.84 18.39
C GLU A 196 6.18 -3.32 18.31
N LEU A 197 6.76 -3.77 17.18
CA LEU A 197 7.18 -5.16 16.98
C LEU A 197 8.62 -5.44 17.40
N ARG A 198 9.56 -4.56 17.23
CA ARG A 198 10.97 -4.51 17.71
C ARG A 198 11.70 -5.83 17.93
N ASP A 199 11.45 -6.85 17.11
CA ASP A 199 12.06 -8.16 17.25
C ASP A 199 12.37 -8.77 15.87
N TYR A 200 13.49 -9.47 15.75
CA TYR A 200 13.90 -10.08 14.48
C TYR A 200 12.94 -11.16 13.97
N ARG A 201 12.14 -11.79 14.84
CA ARG A 201 11.10 -12.75 14.42
C ARG A 201 10.01 -12.14 13.52
N PHE A 202 9.89 -10.82 13.52
CA PHE A 202 8.96 -10.09 12.66
C PHE A 202 9.54 -9.73 11.29
N TYR A 203 10.77 -10.15 11.02
CA TYR A 203 11.37 -10.11 9.69
C TYR A 203 11.29 -11.48 9.02
N ALA A 204 11.25 -11.49 7.69
CA ALA A 204 11.41 -12.70 6.89
C ALA A 204 12.88 -13.22 6.96
N ASP A 205 13.15 -14.36 6.36
CA ASP A 205 14.48 -15.00 6.42
C ASP A 205 15.61 -14.13 5.89
N ASP A 206 15.31 -13.17 5.00
CA ASP A 206 16.25 -12.20 4.47
C ASP A 206 16.66 -11.09 5.46
N MET A 207 15.97 -10.99 6.60
CA MET A 207 16.15 -9.96 7.62
C MET A 207 15.92 -8.52 7.11
N LEU A 208 15.22 -8.37 6.00
CA LEU A 208 14.91 -7.08 5.35
C LEU A 208 13.41 -6.82 5.25
N HIS A 209 12.66 -7.80 4.77
CA HIS A 209 11.22 -7.70 4.61
C HIS A 209 10.48 -8.06 5.90
N PRO A 210 9.36 -7.42 6.20
CA PRO A 210 8.47 -7.90 7.27
C PRO A 210 8.02 -9.33 7.01
N SER A 211 7.96 -10.14 8.05
CA SER A 211 7.41 -11.51 7.98
C SER A 211 5.91 -11.47 7.66
N PRO A 212 5.31 -12.58 7.19
CA PRO A 212 3.86 -12.67 7.03
C PRO A 212 3.09 -12.32 8.32
N GLN A 213 3.63 -12.69 9.49
CA GLN A 213 3.03 -12.34 10.78
C GLN A 213 3.05 -10.82 11.03
N ALA A 214 4.15 -10.14 10.66
CA ALA A 214 4.24 -8.69 10.79
C ALA A 214 3.31 -7.98 9.81
N VAL A 215 3.19 -8.47 8.57
CA VAL A 215 2.24 -7.94 7.59
C VAL A 215 0.80 -8.09 8.09
N GLU A 216 0.44 -9.25 8.65
CA GLU A 216 -0.89 -9.48 9.24
C GLU A 216 -1.16 -8.52 10.40
N TYR A 217 -0.19 -8.32 11.29
CA TYR A 217 -0.33 -7.38 12.40
C TYR A 217 -0.53 -5.93 11.90
N ILE A 218 0.24 -5.49 10.91
CA ILE A 218 0.07 -4.16 10.29
C ILE A 218 -1.32 -4.05 9.64
N TRP A 219 -1.78 -5.12 8.99
CA TRP A 219 -3.13 -5.19 8.42
C TRP A 219 -4.21 -5.00 9.51
N GLU A 220 -4.12 -5.70 10.64
CA GLU A 220 -5.05 -5.53 11.76
C GLU A 220 -5.08 -4.08 12.25
N ARG A 221 -3.90 -3.46 12.40
CA ARG A 221 -3.78 -2.04 12.81
C ARG A 221 -4.41 -1.10 11.79
N LEU A 222 -4.26 -1.41 10.49
CA LEU A 222 -4.87 -0.64 9.39
C LEU A 222 -6.40 -0.78 9.41
N VAL A 223 -6.91 -1.99 9.57
CA VAL A 223 -8.36 -2.25 9.69
C VAL A 223 -8.94 -1.50 10.89
N ASP A 224 -8.27 -1.53 12.02
CA ASP A 224 -8.75 -0.87 13.25
C ASP A 224 -8.84 0.65 13.10
N SER A 225 -7.88 1.26 12.41
CA SER A 225 -7.77 2.72 12.29
C SER A 225 -8.49 3.31 11.09
N CYS A 226 -8.50 2.61 9.93
CA CYS A 226 -8.90 3.19 8.65
C CYS A 226 -10.21 2.61 8.09
N PHE A 227 -10.75 1.51 8.63
CA PHE A 227 -11.95 0.88 8.07
C PHE A 227 -13.23 1.39 8.75
N SER A 228 -14.27 1.59 7.93
CA SER A 228 -15.61 1.89 8.43
C SER A 228 -16.21 0.71 9.20
N PRO A 229 -17.21 0.94 10.06
CA PRO A 229 -17.96 -0.15 10.68
C PRO A 229 -18.56 -1.10 9.63
N GLY A 230 -19.01 -0.57 8.48
CA GLY A 230 -19.52 -1.34 7.37
C GLY A 230 -18.45 -2.26 6.75
N ALA A 231 -17.24 -1.76 6.54
CA ALA A 231 -16.13 -2.56 6.02
C ALA A 231 -15.67 -3.64 7.01
N LYS A 232 -15.64 -3.33 8.31
CA LYS A 232 -15.36 -4.33 9.34
C LYS A 232 -16.43 -5.43 9.40
N HIS A 233 -17.69 -5.06 9.22
CA HIS A 233 -18.80 -6.02 9.12
C HIS A 233 -18.65 -6.90 7.86
N PHE A 234 -18.33 -6.31 6.71
CA PHE A 234 -18.03 -7.04 5.49
C PHE A 234 -16.91 -8.06 5.69
N LEU A 235 -15.79 -7.68 6.32
CA LEU A 235 -14.69 -8.61 6.62
C LEU A 235 -15.14 -9.78 7.50
N ALA A 236 -16.02 -9.53 8.46
CA ALA A 236 -16.58 -10.58 9.31
C ALA A 236 -17.49 -11.56 8.54
N GLU A 237 -18.29 -11.06 7.58
CA GLU A 237 -19.12 -11.89 6.69
C GLU A 237 -18.27 -12.65 5.67
N TRP A 238 -17.21 -12.04 5.16
CA TRP A 238 -16.32 -12.64 4.16
C TRP A 238 -15.42 -13.75 4.73
N ARG A 239 -14.90 -13.57 5.93
CA ARG A 239 -13.93 -14.50 6.57
C ARG A 239 -14.33 -15.98 6.48
N PRO A 240 -15.54 -16.41 6.88
CA PRO A 240 -15.93 -17.82 6.79
C PRO A 240 -16.01 -18.32 5.34
N LEU A 241 -16.39 -17.48 4.39
CA LEU A 241 -16.45 -17.83 2.97
C LEU A 241 -15.06 -17.98 2.38
N LYS A 242 -14.14 -17.06 2.68
CA LYS A 242 -12.72 -17.14 2.34
C LYS A 242 -12.10 -18.45 2.83
N GLN A 243 -12.36 -18.84 4.08
CA GLN A 243 -11.87 -20.09 4.65
C GLN A 243 -12.46 -21.31 3.96
N ALA A 244 -13.76 -21.28 3.66
CA ALA A 244 -14.45 -22.36 2.94
C ALA A 244 -13.92 -22.53 1.51
N LEU A 245 -13.66 -21.41 0.79
CA LEU A 245 -13.07 -21.44 -0.56
C LEU A 245 -11.63 -21.96 -0.57
N ALA A 246 -10.85 -21.63 0.48
CA ALA A 246 -9.46 -22.09 0.63
C ALA A 246 -9.34 -23.54 1.12
N HIS A 247 -10.47 -24.19 1.51
CA HIS A 247 -10.45 -25.54 2.04
C HIS A 247 -10.00 -26.55 0.98
N LYS A 248 -8.95 -27.32 1.31
CA LYS A 248 -8.43 -28.41 0.46
C LYS A 248 -8.95 -29.75 1.00
N PRO A 249 -9.88 -30.41 0.31
CA PRO A 249 -10.42 -31.69 0.76
C PRO A 249 -9.41 -32.82 0.55
N PHE A 250 -9.51 -33.89 1.35
CA PHE A 250 -8.79 -35.13 1.09
C PHE A 250 -9.30 -35.84 -0.19
N ASN A 251 -10.62 -35.73 -0.48
CA ASN A 251 -11.24 -36.24 -1.68
C ASN A 251 -12.12 -35.15 -2.30
N ALA A 252 -11.63 -34.53 -3.37
CA ALA A 252 -12.35 -33.48 -4.09
C ALA A 252 -13.61 -33.96 -4.81
N ASP A 253 -13.69 -35.26 -5.09
CA ASP A 253 -14.82 -35.89 -5.82
C ASP A 253 -15.94 -36.42 -4.92
N SER A 254 -15.75 -36.29 -3.59
CA SER A 254 -16.80 -36.77 -2.66
C SER A 254 -18.11 -35.97 -2.81
N PRO A 255 -19.27 -36.61 -2.69
CA PRO A 255 -20.56 -35.94 -2.74
C PRO A 255 -20.69 -34.84 -1.66
N GLU A 256 -20.14 -35.10 -0.49
CA GLU A 256 -20.17 -34.17 0.65
C GLU A 256 -19.38 -32.89 0.35
N TYR A 257 -18.20 -33.02 -0.26
CA TYR A 257 -17.39 -31.84 -0.65
C TYR A 257 -18.07 -31.07 -1.77
N ARG A 258 -18.64 -31.72 -2.77
CA ARG A 258 -19.38 -31.04 -3.84
C ARG A 258 -20.55 -30.24 -3.29
N ALA A 259 -21.35 -30.81 -2.38
CA ALA A 259 -22.45 -30.14 -1.72
C ALA A 259 -21.96 -28.93 -0.87
N PHE A 260 -20.87 -29.09 -0.11
CA PHE A 260 -20.24 -28.02 0.67
C PHE A 260 -19.76 -26.87 -0.23
N HIS A 261 -19.07 -27.21 -1.32
CA HIS A 261 -18.56 -26.22 -2.27
C HIS A 261 -19.67 -25.45 -2.98
N GLU A 262 -20.73 -26.15 -3.42
CA GLU A 262 -21.92 -25.55 -4.04
C GLU A 262 -22.62 -24.58 -3.08
N GLN A 263 -22.84 -24.98 -1.83
CA GLN A 263 -23.40 -24.09 -0.81
C GLN A 263 -22.51 -22.87 -0.55
N THR A 264 -21.19 -23.06 -0.57
CA THR A 264 -20.25 -21.96 -0.41
C THR A 264 -20.37 -20.95 -1.55
N LEU A 265 -20.45 -21.43 -2.80
CA LEU A 265 -20.62 -20.56 -3.98
C LEU A 265 -21.96 -19.82 -3.95
N LEU A 266 -23.05 -20.45 -3.49
CA LEU A 266 -24.35 -19.77 -3.31
C LEU A 266 -24.24 -18.63 -2.31
N LYS A 267 -23.59 -18.83 -1.15
CA LYS A 267 -23.38 -17.79 -0.14
C LYS A 267 -22.49 -16.65 -0.67
N VAL A 268 -21.47 -16.98 -1.45
CA VAL A 268 -20.64 -15.97 -2.14
C VAL A 268 -21.46 -15.14 -3.11
N ALA A 269 -22.35 -15.79 -3.89
CA ALA A 269 -23.24 -15.10 -4.82
C ALA A 269 -24.24 -14.16 -4.09
N GLU A 270 -24.73 -14.56 -2.91
CA GLU A 270 -25.57 -13.70 -2.06
C GLU A 270 -24.77 -12.50 -1.52
N LEU A 271 -23.55 -12.73 -1.04
CA LEU A 271 -22.68 -11.67 -0.56
C LEU A 271 -22.34 -10.67 -1.69
N LYS A 272 -22.12 -11.16 -2.91
CA LYS A 272 -21.87 -10.33 -4.09
C LYS A 272 -23.07 -9.47 -4.49
N LYS A 273 -24.30 -9.92 -4.24
CA LYS A 273 -25.49 -9.08 -4.42
C LYS A 273 -25.52 -7.92 -3.41
N LYS A 274 -25.09 -8.18 -2.16
CA LYS A 274 -25.00 -7.17 -1.11
C LYS A 274 -23.85 -6.18 -1.34
N TYR A 275 -22.72 -6.67 -1.89
CA TYR A 275 -21.52 -5.91 -2.17
C TYR A 275 -21.11 -6.06 -3.65
N PRO A 276 -21.70 -5.26 -4.58
CA PRO A 276 -21.53 -5.46 -6.02
C PRO A 276 -20.08 -5.33 -6.52
N HIS A 277 -19.23 -4.61 -5.80
CA HIS A 277 -17.82 -4.39 -6.14
C HIS A 277 -16.88 -5.46 -5.58
N LEU A 278 -17.42 -6.48 -4.90
CA LEU A 278 -16.63 -7.61 -4.41
C LEU A 278 -15.89 -8.29 -5.57
N THR A 279 -14.57 -8.43 -5.45
CA THR A 279 -13.69 -9.05 -6.45
C THR A 279 -13.17 -10.39 -5.93
N LEU A 280 -13.25 -11.45 -6.77
CA LEU A 280 -12.79 -12.82 -6.45
C LEU A 280 -11.59 -13.17 -7.31
#